data_ae42c600cf77238aad0ba8def796ea8c
#
_entry.id   ae42c600cf77238aad0ba8def796ea8c
#
_cell.length_a   1.000
_cell.length_b   1.000
_cell.length_c   1.000
_cell.angle_alpha   90.00
_cell.angle_beta   90.00
_cell.angle_gamma   90.00
#
_symmetry.space_group_name_H-M   'P 1'
#
loop_
_entity.id
_entity.type
_entity.pdbx_description
1 polymer ?
#
loop_
_entity_poly.entity_id
_entity_poly.type
_entity_poly.pdbx_seq_one_letter_code
_entity_poly.pdbx_strand_id
1 'polypeptide(L)'
;RSTYGGTIPWVGIHAIDWILWMSGGRFTSVRASQSAAEAANGVAPETTALALFEMEGGALASLTVDYLNPAKFPTHGDDRIRVIGTRGEIEVRDYGITLINADGVQHPENAPDADLFTDFLRQIETGVPCRLSGEESFAATRAAVLAQAAADTGETVRF
;
A
#
# COMPACT_ATOMS: atom_id res chain seq x y z
N ARG A 1 4.20 7.53 21.72
CA ARG A 1 4.82 6.98 20.48
C ARG A 1 6.37 6.92 20.53
N SER A 2 6.99 6.61 21.63
CA SER A 2 8.47 6.62 21.70
C SER A 2 9.11 5.48 20.86
N THR A 3 8.36 4.42 20.53
CA THR A 3 8.83 3.23 19.81
C THR A 3 7.93 2.79 18.66
N TYR A 4 6.74 3.36 18.51
CA TYR A 4 5.77 3.03 17.48
C TYR A 4 5.50 4.22 16.56
N GLY A 5 5.83 4.08 15.30
CA GLY A 5 5.73 5.17 14.31
C GLY A 5 4.32 5.49 13.82
N GLY A 6 3.31 4.67 14.16
CA GLY A 6 1.93 4.80 13.71
C GLY A 6 1.49 3.66 12.79
N THR A 7 0.18 3.46 12.66
CA THR A 7 -0.41 2.38 11.86
C THR A 7 -0.08 2.53 10.36
N ILE A 8 -0.07 3.77 9.86
CA ILE A 8 0.25 4.02 8.44
C ILE A 8 1.69 3.64 8.10
N PRO A 9 2.74 4.11 8.81
CA PRO A 9 4.10 3.68 8.52
C PRO A 9 4.39 2.21 8.80
N TRP A 10 3.68 1.59 9.74
CA TRP A 10 3.95 0.20 10.13
C TRP A 10 3.33 -0.84 9.19
N VAL A 11 2.06 -0.66 8.82
CA VAL A 11 1.31 -1.60 7.97
C VAL A 11 0.92 -0.96 6.65
N GLY A 12 0.46 0.29 6.68
CA GLY A 12 0.00 0.99 5.49
C GLY A 12 1.07 1.20 4.42
N ILE A 13 2.36 1.15 4.80
CA ILE A 13 3.48 1.31 3.85
C ILE A 13 3.44 0.27 2.72
N HIS A 14 2.99 -0.95 2.98
CA HIS A 14 2.86 -1.99 1.95
C HIS A 14 1.81 -1.61 0.89
N ALA A 15 0.67 -1.11 1.31
CA ALA A 15 -0.36 -0.66 0.37
C ALA A 15 0.06 0.63 -0.36
N ILE A 16 0.82 1.53 0.28
CA ILE A 16 1.40 2.71 -0.37
C ILE A 16 2.38 2.30 -1.47
N ASP A 17 3.22 1.32 -1.22
CA ASP A 17 4.14 0.75 -2.19
C ASP A 17 3.38 0.14 -3.38
N TRP A 18 2.33 -0.63 -3.12
CA TRP A 18 1.45 -1.17 -4.18
C TRP A 18 0.81 -0.07 -5.03
N ILE A 19 0.35 1.03 -4.42
CA ILE A 19 -0.23 2.15 -5.17
C ILE A 19 0.81 2.76 -6.11
N LEU A 20 2.03 3.01 -5.62
CA LEU A 20 3.13 3.54 -6.43
C LEU A 20 3.49 2.58 -7.57
N TRP A 21 3.67 1.31 -7.26
CA TRP A 21 4.04 0.28 -8.22
C TRP A 21 2.98 0.10 -9.31
N MET A 22 1.70 -0.01 -8.94
CA MET A 22 0.60 -0.22 -9.89
C MET A 22 0.32 1.01 -10.76
N SER A 23 0.48 2.20 -10.23
CA SER A 23 0.22 3.45 -10.96
C SER A 23 1.40 3.93 -11.80
N GLY A 24 2.63 3.59 -11.41
CA GLY A 24 3.85 4.17 -11.96
C GLY A 24 3.94 5.70 -11.77
N GLY A 25 3.07 6.27 -10.92
CA GLY A 25 2.94 7.71 -10.72
C GLY A 25 3.61 8.20 -9.44
N ARG A 26 3.45 9.50 -9.17
CA ARG A 26 3.94 10.16 -7.96
C ARG A 26 2.79 10.81 -7.21
N PHE A 27 2.86 10.81 -5.89
CA PHE A 27 1.92 11.54 -5.05
C PHE A 27 2.20 13.04 -5.09
N THR A 28 1.14 13.86 -5.03
CA THR A 28 1.20 15.33 -4.95
C THR A 28 0.69 15.84 -3.62
N SER A 29 -0.29 15.17 -3.04
CA SER A 29 -0.81 15.50 -1.72
C SER A 29 -1.41 14.27 -1.03
N VAL A 30 -1.54 14.33 0.30
CA VAL A 30 -2.21 13.33 1.11
C VAL A 30 -3.06 13.99 2.19
N ARG A 31 -4.25 13.43 2.41
CA ARG A 31 -5.08 13.62 3.61
C ARG A 31 -5.20 12.27 4.32
N ALA A 32 -5.14 12.29 5.63
CA ALA A 32 -5.29 11.06 6.39
C ALA A 32 -6.04 11.31 7.70
N SER A 33 -6.60 10.25 8.23
CA SER A 33 -7.27 10.24 9.51
C SER A 33 -7.01 8.90 10.19
N GLN A 34 -7.00 8.92 11.51
CA GLN A 34 -6.76 7.71 12.31
C GLN A 34 -7.64 7.72 13.56
N SER A 35 -7.95 6.56 14.07
CA SER A 35 -8.71 6.41 15.31
C SER A 35 -8.15 5.28 16.16
N ALA A 36 -8.30 5.43 17.49
CA ALA A 36 -8.04 4.40 18.46
C ALA A 36 -9.40 3.79 18.89
N ALA A 37 -9.88 2.77 18.18
CA ALA A 37 -10.89 1.90 18.77
C ALA A 37 -10.20 1.01 19.82
N GLU A 38 -10.88 0.64 20.91
CA GLU A 38 -10.31 -0.31 21.89
C GLU A 38 -9.90 -1.59 21.15
N ALA A 39 -8.60 -1.71 20.89
CA ALA A 39 -8.04 -2.95 20.40
C ALA A 39 -8.06 -3.96 21.55
N ALA A 40 -8.62 -5.12 21.31
CA ALA A 40 -8.68 -6.22 22.28
C ALA A 40 -7.30 -6.59 22.87
N ASN A 41 -6.22 -6.08 22.34
CA ASN A 41 -4.85 -6.44 22.66
C ASN A 41 -4.01 -5.30 23.25
N GLY A 42 -4.52 -4.07 23.36
CA GLY A 42 -3.78 -2.92 23.91
C GLY A 42 -2.47 -2.56 23.22
N VAL A 43 -2.27 -3.00 21.97
CA VAL A 43 -0.95 -3.01 21.32
C VAL A 43 -0.63 -1.72 20.55
N ALA A 44 -1.63 -1.01 20.07
CA ALA A 44 -1.41 0.20 19.28
C ALA A 44 -2.26 1.37 19.79
N PRO A 45 -1.70 2.60 19.84
CA PRO A 45 -2.50 3.78 20.14
C PRO A 45 -3.54 4.08 19.06
N GLU A 46 -3.28 3.73 17.80
CA GLU A 46 -4.24 3.78 16.69
C GLU A 46 -4.52 2.36 16.18
N THR A 47 -5.79 2.04 15.99
CA THR A 47 -6.23 0.73 15.48
C THR A 47 -6.72 0.77 14.04
N THR A 48 -7.05 1.94 13.54
CA THR A 48 -7.55 2.15 12.18
C THR A 48 -6.99 3.43 11.61
N ALA A 49 -6.61 3.40 10.33
CA ALA A 49 -6.21 4.58 9.58
C ALA A 49 -6.75 4.56 8.15
N LEU A 50 -7.02 5.76 7.64
CA LEU A 50 -7.46 6.04 6.28
C LEU A 50 -6.54 7.10 5.69
N ALA A 51 -6.13 6.93 4.44
CA ALA A 51 -5.43 7.96 3.69
C ALA A 51 -6.02 8.10 2.29
N LEU A 52 -6.10 9.35 1.81
CA LEU A 52 -6.48 9.72 0.46
C LEU A 52 -5.31 10.45 -0.19
N PHE A 53 -4.80 9.92 -1.28
CA PHE A 53 -3.69 10.50 -2.04
C PHE A 53 -4.19 11.09 -3.35
N GLU A 54 -3.71 12.28 -3.67
CA GLU A 54 -3.77 12.84 -5.01
C GLU A 54 -2.43 12.56 -5.72
N MET A 55 -2.49 12.26 -7.02
CA MET A 55 -1.33 11.87 -7.81
C MET A 55 -1.14 12.81 -9.01
N GLU A 56 0.08 12.85 -9.53
CA GLU A 56 0.35 13.49 -10.83
C GLU A 56 -0.58 12.93 -11.90
N GLY A 57 -1.04 13.79 -12.80
CA GLY A 57 -2.01 13.38 -13.84
C GLY A 57 -3.47 13.27 -13.37
N GLY A 58 -3.76 13.58 -12.07
CA GLY A 58 -5.12 13.66 -11.54
C GLY A 58 -5.69 12.31 -11.07
N ALA A 59 -4.92 11.25 -11.00
CA ALA A 59 -5.35 10.01 -10.38
C ALA A 59 -5.53 10.18 -8.87
N LEU A 60 -6.45 9.41 -8.30
CA LEU A 60 -6.72 9.36 -6.86
C LEU A 60 -6.50 7.96 -6.35
N ALA A 61 -5.93 7.84 -5.15
CA ALA A 61 -5.78 6.58 -4.48
C ALA A 61 -6.23 6.67 -3.02
N SER A 62 -6.80 5.61 -2.49
CA SER A 62 -7.20 5.52 -1.09
C SER A 62 -6.58 4.28 -0.44
N LEU A 63 -6.26 4.42 0.83
CA LEU A 63 -5.75 3.38 1.71
C LEU A 63 -6.65 3.27 2.93
N THR A 64 -7.03 2.06 3.28
CA THR A 64 -7.62 1.72 4.58
C THR A 64 -6.77 0.64 5.21
N VAL A 65 -6.42 0.81 6.47
CA VAL A 65 -5.66 -0.19 7.24
C VAL A 65 -6.16 -0.24 8.67
N ASP A 66 -6.28 -1.44 9.23
CA ASP A 66 -6.69 -1.65 10.61
C ASP A 66 -6.09 -2.92 11.23
N TYR A 67 -6.25 -3.05 12.56
CA TYR A 67 -5.88 -4.21 13.35
C TYR A 67 -7.11 -4.90 13.97
N LEU A 68 -8.29 -4.75 13.34
CA LEU A 68 -9.57 -5.15 13.93
C LEU A 68 -10.03 -6.53 13.49
N ASN A 69 -9.22 -7.28 12.76
CA ASN A 69 -9.55 -8.63 12.36
C ASN A 69 -9.80 -9.53 13.58
N PRO A 70 -10.90 -10.30 13.59
CA PRO A 70 -11.16 -11.25 14.65
C PRO A 70 -10.09 -12.35 14.68
N ALA A 71 -9.83 -12.90 15.87
CA ALA A 71 -8.80 -13.94 16.07
C ALA A 71 -8.95 -15.21 15.20
N LYS A 72 -10.13 -15.45 14.64
CA LYS A 72 -10.41 -16.58 13.73
C LYS A 72 -10.52 -16.15 12.27
N PHE A 73 -9.94 -14.99 11.90
CA PHE A 73 -9.89 -14.60 10.52
C PHE A 73 -9.08 -15.63 9.69
N PRO A 74 -9.55 -16.04 8.50
CA PRO A 74 -8.98 -17.20 7.78
C PRO A 74 -7.57 -16.96 7.22
N THR A 75 -7.14 -15.71 7.08
CA THR A 75 -5.83 -15.32 6.56
C THR A 75 -5.10 -14.43 7.56
N HIS A 76 -3.81 -14.19 7.34
CA HIS A 76 -3.02 -13.27 8.17
C HIS A 76 -3.54 -11.84 8.12
N GLY A 77 -4.06 -11.41 6.96
CA GLY A 77 -4.65 -10.11 6.72
C GLY A 77 -5.75 -10.19 5.66
N ASP A 78 -6.44 -9.09 5.42
CA ASP A 78 -7.43 -8.91 4.34
C ASP A 78 -6.85 -7.98 3.28
N ASP A 79 -5.77 -8.44 2.65
CA ASP A 79 -5.07 -7.66 1.63
C ASP A 79 -5.89 -7.60 0.34
N ARG A 80 -6.27 -6.39 -0.03
CA ARG A 80 -7.03 -6.10 -1.25
C ARG A 80 -6.42 -4.94 -1.98
N ILE A 81 -6.35 -5.06 -3.30
CA ILE A 81 -6.04 -3.94 -4.17
C ILE A 81 -7.03 -3.93 -5.33
N ARG A 82 -7.58 -2.77 -5.62
CA ARG A 82 -8.45 -2.54 -6.77
C ARG A 82 -7.96 -1.31 -7.53
N VAL A 83 -7.69 -1.49 -8.80
CA VAL A 83 -7.26 -0.41 -9.70
C VAL A 83 -8.28 -0.27 -10.82
N ILE A 84 -8.77 0.95 -11.02
CA ILE A 84 -9.73 1.29 -12.08
C ILE A 84 -9.05 2.29 -13.01
N GLY A 85 -9.02 1.97 -14.28
CA GLY A 85 -8.48 2.82 -15.33
C GLY A 85 -9.42 2.93 -16.52
N THR A 86 -9.03 3.73 -17.50
CA THR A 86 -9.84 3.96 -18.72
C THR A 86 -10.02 2.72 -19.60
N ARG A 87 -9.23 1.68 -19.41
CA ARG A 87 -9.26 0.45 -20.19
C ARG A 87 -9.85 -0.74 -19.46
N GLY A 88 -10.16 -0.60 -18.17
CA GLY A 88 -10.70 -1.68 -17.37
C GLY A 88 -10.38 -1.54 -15.89
N GLU A 89 -10.60 -2.63 -15.19
CA GLU A 89 -10.43 -2.75 -13.75
C GLU A 89 -9.66 -4.03 -13.45
N ILE A 90 -8.78 -3.98 -12.47
CA ILE A 90 -8.13 -5.15 -11.89
C ILE A 90 -8.36 -5.14 -10.38
N GLU A 91 -8.75 -6.29 -9.84
CA GLU A 91 -8.83 -6.54 -8.41
C GLU A 91 -7.93 -7.72 -8.04
N VAL A 92 -7.17 -7.57 -6.96
CA VAL A 92 -6.42 -8.67 -6.34
C VAL A 92 -6.94 -8.84 -4.92
N ARG A 93 -7.35 -10.06 -4.60
CA ARG A 93 -7.84 -10.43 -3.28
C ARG A 93 -7.57 -11.91 -3.02
N ASP A 94 -7.11 -12.24 -1.82
CA ASP A 94 -6.87 -13.65 -1.42
C ASP A 94 -6.01 -14.42 -2.45
N TYR A 95 -4.97 -13.77 -2.99
CA TYR A 95 -4.11 -14.27 -4.08
C TYR A 95 -4.82 -14.49 -5.43
N GLY A 96 -6.12 -14.22 -5.53
CA GLY A 96 -6.86 -14.29 -6.78
C GLY A 96 -6.82 -12.97 -7.54
N ILE A 97 -6.69 -13.05 -8.87
CA ILE A 97 -6.71 -11.88 -9.76
C ILE A 97 -8.01 -11.91 -10.57
N THR A 98 -8.73 -10.79 -10.58
CA THR A 98 -9.86 -10.56 -11.47
C THR A 98 -9.55 -9.35 -12.34
N LEU A 99 -9.55 -9.54 -13.66
CA LEU A 99 -9.39 -8.49 -14.66
C LEU A 99 -10.70 -8.33 -15.42
N ILE A 100 -11.21 -7.11 -15.51
CA ILE A 100 -12.42 -6.76 -16.27
C ILE A 100 -12.05 -5.69 -17.29
N ASN A 101 -12.21 -5.98 -18.56
CA ASN A 101 -11.92 -5.08 -19.66
C ASN A 101 -12.92 -5.27 -20.82
N ALA A 102 -12.61 -4.75 -22.01
CA ALA A 102 -13.45 -4.87 -23.19
C ALA A 102 -13.68 -6.34 -23.64
N ASP A 103 -12.80 -7.25 -23.28
CA ASP A 103 -12.89 -8.69 -23.59
C ASP A 103 -13.71 -9.48 -22.56
N GLY A 104 -14.18 -8.80 -21.50
CA GLY A 104 -14.99 -9.38 -20.43
C GLY A 104 -14.21 -9.60 -19.13
N VAL A 105 -14.67 -10.58 -18.34
CA VAL A 105 -14.07 -10.96 -17.04
C VAL A 105 -13.06 -12.08 -17.28
N GLN A 106 -11.86 -11.89 -16.73
CA GLN A 106 -10.76 -12.83 -16.85
C GLN A 106 -10.16 -13.08 -15.45
N HIS A 107 -9.62 -14.27 -15.25
CA HIS A 107 -8.92 -14.67 -14.04
C HIS A 107 -7.50 -15.13 -14.39
N PRO A 108 -6.55 -14.21 -14.59
CA PRO A 108 -5.16 -14.54 -14.90
C PRO A 108 -4.53 -15.40 -13.80
N GLU A 109 -3.65 -16.30 -14.18
CA GLU A 109 -2.81 -17.02 -13.23
C GLU A 109 -1.79 -16.08 -12.59
N ASN A 110 -1.42 -16.37 -11.35
CA ASN A 110 -0.36 -15.64 -10.68
C ASN A 110 0.98 -15.87 -11.39
N ALA A 111 1.76 -14.82 -11.52
CA ALA A 111 3.14 -14.98 -11.95
C ALA A 111 3.92 -15.82 -10.92
N PRO A 112 4.95 -16.54 -11.35
CA PRO A 112 5.84 -17.23 -10.41
C PRO A 112 6.42 -16.28 -9.38
N ASP A 113 6.56 -16.76 -8.15
CA ASP A 113 7.16 -15.99 -7.07
C ASP A 113 8.55 -15.49 -7.49
N ALA A 114 8.84 -14.24 -7.16
CA ALA A 114 10.15 -13.66 -7.36
C ALA A 114 10.89 -13.63 -6.01
N ASP A 115 12.04 -14.24 -5.97
CA ASP A 115 12.93 -14.10 -4.83
C ASP A 115 13.68 -12.76 -4.90
N LEU A 116 13.24 -11.82 -4.06
CA LEU A 116 13.81 -10.47 -3.99
C LEU A 116 15.29 -10.49 -3.59
N PHE A 117 15.70 -11.44 -2.75
CA PHE A 117 17.10 -11.56 -2.34
C PHE A 117 17.99 -12.00 -3.50
N THR A 118 17.57 -13.02 -4.23
CA THR A 118 18.28 -13.47 -5.45
C THR A 118 18.32 -12.36 -6.52
N ASP A 119 17.24 -11.58 -6.68
CA ASP A 119 17.20 -10.46 -7.61
C ASP A 119 18.18 -9.34 -7.20
N PHE A 120 18.29 -9.07 -5.91
CA PHE A 120 19.27 -8.13 -5.36
C PHE A 120 20.71 -8.62 -5.58
N LEU A 121 21.00 -9.89 -5.34
CA LEU A 121 22.32 -10.47 -5.60
C LEU A 121 22.68 -10.38 -7.10
N ARG A 122 21.73 -10.64 -7.98
CA ARG A 122 21.92 -10.50 -9.42
C ARG A 122 22.31 -9.07 -9.81
N GLN A 123 21.69 -8.06 -9.19
CA GLN A 123 22.08 -6.67 -9.41
C GLN A 123 23.54 -6.42 -9.02
N ILE A 124 23.99 -6.95 -7.88
CA ILE A 124 25.39 -6.79 -7.43
C ILE A 124 26.34 -7.44 -8.43
N GLU A 125 26.04 -8.64 -8.90
CA GLU A 125 26.91 -9.42 -9.78
C GLU A 125 26.94 -8.90 -11.22
N THR A 126 25.80 -8.41 -11.73
CA THR A 126 25.65 -8.12 -13.16
C THR A 126 25.46 -6.64 -13.49
N GLY A 127 25.14 -5.81 -12.48
CA GLY A 127 24.74 -4.41 -12.67
C GLY A 127 23.34 -4.23 -13.24
N VAL A 128 22.59 -5.32 -13.49
CA VAL A 128 21.18 -5.24 -13.93
C VAL A 128 20.31 -4.81 -12.77
N PRO A 129 19.52 -3.72 -12.86
CA PRO A 129 18.69 -3.25 -11.76
C PRO A 129 17.73 -4.33 -11.25
N CYS A 130 17.61 -4.46 -9.94
CA CYS A 130 16.60 -5.33 -9.33
C CYS A 130 15.20 -4.71 -9.44
N ARG A 131 14.18 -5.51 -9.20
CA ARG A 131 12.76 -5.10 -9.34
C ARG A 131 12.35 -4.04 -8.34
N LEU A 132 12.96 -4.05 -7.15
CA LEU A 132 12.70 -3.08 -6.10
C LEU A 132 13.96 -2.22 -5.92
N SER A 133 13.87 -0.97 -6.33
CA SER A 133 14.96 -0.01 -6.19
C SER A 133 14.96 0.66 -4.81
N GLY A 134 16.12 1.18 -4.40
CA GLY A 134 16.20 2.01 -3.20
C GLY A 134 15.36 3.29 -3.33
N GLU A 135 15.23 3.83 -4.53
CA GLU A 135 14.44 5.04 -4.81
C GLU A 135 12.95 4.81 -4.57
N GLU A 136 12.40 3.67 -5.03
CA GLU A 136 11.00 3.25 -4.76
C GLU A 136 10.77 3.04 -3.26
N SER A 137 11.69 2.37 -2.57
CA SER A 137 11.62 2.18 -1.12
C SER A 137 11.61 3.50 -0.34
N PHE A 138 12.43 4.47 -0.76
CA PHE A 138 12.43 5.82 -0.17
C PHE A 138 11.15 6.58 -0.48
N ALA A 139 10.59 6.46 -1.69
CA ALA A 139 9.34 7.10 -2.06
C ALA A 139 8.17 6.58 -1.23
N ALA A 140 8.05 5.26 -1.06
CA ALA A 140 7.03 4.64 -0.22
C ALA A 140 7.18 5.05 1.26
N THR A 141 8.41 5.04 1.78
CA THR A 141 8.69 5.46 3.16
C THR A 141 8.33 6.93 3.38
N ARG A 142 8.75 7.82 2.48
CA ARG A 142 8.40 9.24 2.55
C ARG A 142 6.89 9.44 2.53
N ALA A 143 6.18 8.73 1.66
CA ALA A 143 4.73 8.82 1.57
C ALA A 143 4.03 8.36 2.86
N ALA A 144 4.49 7.28 3.46
CA ALA A 144 3.96 6.77 4.72
C ALA A 144 4.17 7.78 5.89
N VAL A 145 5.36 8.40 5.97
CA VAL A 145 5.66 9.42 7.00
C VAL A 145 4.81 10.67 6.80
N LEU A 146 4.64 11.16 5.57
CA LEU A 146 3.80 12.32 5.28
C LEU A 146 2.32 12.04 5.50
N ALA A 147 1.85 10.84 5.19
CA ALA A 147 0.48 10.41 5.49
C ALA A 147 0.23 10.32 7.01
N GLN A 148 1.22 9.84 7.78
CA GLN A 148 1.13 9.86 9.24
C GLN A 148 1.09 11.29 9.78
N ALA A 149 1.90 12.21 9.26
CA ALA A 149 1.86 13.62 9.64
C ALA A 149 0.49 14.26 9.32
N ALA A 150 -0.10 13.93 8.16
CA ALA A 150 -1.46 14.37 7.82
C ALA A 150 -2.51 13.84 8.81
N ALA A 151 -2.40 12.58 9.23
CA ALA A 151 -3.30 11.98 10.20
C ALA A 151 -3.16 12.60 11.62
N ASP A 152 -1.93 12.96 12.02
CA ASP A 152 -1.65 13.57 13.30
C ASP A 152 -2.14 15.02 13.39
N THR A 153 -2.09 15.76 12.28
CA THR A 153 -2.47 17.18 12.24
C THR A 153 -3.91 17.42 11.77
N GLY A 154 -4.49 16.49 11.04
CA GLY A 154 -5.78 16.65 10.34
C GLY A 154 -5.69 17.55 9.10
N GLU A 155 -4.49 17.92 8.68
CA GLU A 155 -4.26 18.81 7.54
C GLU A 155 -3.84 18.04 6.28
N THR A 156 -4.00 18.71 5.12
CA THR A 156 -3.45 18.19 3.86
C THR A 156 -1.95 18.43 3.81
N VAL A 157 -1.18 17.39 3.59
CA VAL A 157 0.28 17.47 3.41
C VAL A 157 0.62 17.33 1.93
N ARG A 158 1.54 18.16 1.43
CA ARG A 158 2.07 18.10 0.04
C ARG A 158 3.40 17.37 -0.01
N PHE A 159 3.65 16.71 -1.13
CA PHE A 159 4.88 15.97 -1.41
C PHE A 159 5.99 16.85 -1.98
#